data_009a84e7b3aa91d893b45ebe780d6dfd
#
_entry.id   009a84e7b3aa91d893b45ebe780d6dfd
#
_cell.length_a   1.000
_cell.length_b   1.000
_cell.length_c   1.000
_cell.angle_alpha   90.00
_cell.angle_beta   90.00
_cell.angle_gamma   90.00
#
_symmetry.space_group_name_H-M   'P 1'
#
loop_
_entity.id
_entity.type
_entity.pdbx_description
1 polymer ?
#
loop_
_entity_poly.entity_id
_entity_poly.type
_entity_poly.pdbx_seq_one_letter_code
_entity_poly.pdbx_strand_id
1 'polypeptide(L)'
;AEGRKVGITAGHCGDPGDKVWSADSWQVGASGTVTASNKLHDYSVIELGSNTEITRSYNGVTVNSLGGPVAPGQMLCKQGVATGNTCGQVWSADEELQISQVCAMVGDSGAPVMAGDRMVGMVSGGVYPDQRFSCRTPLQGALFMPTVSTNLDNVLADMDNRGGVGAGFRLAE
;
A
#
# COMPACT_ATOMS: atom_id res chain seq x y z
N ALA A 1 10.27 -9.47 -8.51
CA ALA A 1 9.75 -10.83 -8.56
C ALA A 1 10.39 -11.58 -9.73
N GLU A 2 11.07 -12.68 -9.49
CA GLU A 2 11.70 -13.53 -10.51
C GLU A 2 12.59 -12.75 -11.51
N GLY A 3 13.39 -11.82 -11.01
CA GLY A 3 14.26 -10.97 -11.80
C GLY A 3 13.59 -9.77 -12.47
N ARG A 4 12.27 -9.61 -12.30
CA ARG A 4 11.53 -8.45 -12.80
C ARG A 4 11.40 -7.37 -11.74
N LYS A 5 11.40 -6.12 -12.17
CA LYS A 5 11.12 -4.97 -11.32
C LYS A 5 9.61 -4.82 -11.20
N VAL A 6 9.09 -4.96 -9.98
CA VAL A 6 7.65 -4.99 -9.71
C VAL A 6 7.31 -4.04 -8.57
N GLY A 7 6.21 -3.31 -8.72
CA GLY A 7 5.57 -2.55 -7.66
C GLY A 7 4.18 -3.09 -7.38
N ILE A 8 3.65 -2.79 -6.21
CA ILE A 8 2.26 -3.09 -5.84
C ILE A 8 1.58 -1.81 -5.36
N THR A 9 0.30 -1.70 -5.65
CA THR A 9 -0.54 -0.58 -5.22
C THR A 9 -1.97 -1.06 -5.00
N ALA A 10 -2.87 -0.18 -4.60
CA ALA A 10 -4.28 -0.53 -4.42
C ALA A 10 -4.94 -0.89 -5.75
N GLY A 11 -5.85 -1.88 -5.72
CA GLY A 11 -6.51 -2.37 -6.93
C GLY A 11 -7.41 -1.35 -7.61
N HIS A 12 -8.01 -0.45 -6.84
CA HIS A 12 -8.83 0.62 -7.40
C HIS A 12 -8.02 1.75 -8.06
N CYS A 13 -6.69 1.75 -7.91
CA CYS A 13 -5.82 2.76 -8.51
C CYS A 13 -5.53 2.53 -10.00
N GLY A 14 -5.74 1.32 -10.52
CA GLY A 14 -5.51 1.06 -11.93
C GLY A 14 -5.95 -0.31 -12.40
N ASP A 15 -6.18 -0.40 -13.71
CA ASP A 15 -6.56 -1.62 -14.41
C ASP A 15 -5.41 -2.12 -15.31
N PRO A 16 -5.38 -3.42 -15.67
CA PRO A 16 -4.35 -3.93 -16.57
C PRO A 16 -4.27 -3.12 -17.86
N GLY A 17 -3.05 -2.72 -18.22
CA GLY A 17 -2.76 -1.86 -19.36
C GLY A 17 -2.59 -0.39 -19.02
N ASP A 18 -3.02 0.06 -17.86
CA ASP A 18 -2.86 1.45 -17.43
C ASP A 18 -1.39 1.78 -17.21
N LYS A 19 -0.97 2.96 -17.63
CA LYS A 19 0.38 3.48 -17.38
C LYS A 19 0.46 4.10 -15.98
N VAL A 20 1.63 3.98 -15.38
CA VAL A 20 1.92 4.49 -14.04
C VAL A 20 3.06 5.49 -14.12
N TRP A 21 2.90 6.63 -13.46
CA TRP A 21 3.92 7.67 -13.34
C TRP A 21 4.30 7.85 -11.88
N SER A 22 5.59 8.12 -11.64
CA SER A 22 6.04 8.54 -10.32
C SER A 22 5.51 9.94 -10.01
N ALA A 23 4.98 10.12 -8.80
CA ALA A 23 4.51 11.43 -8.35
C ALA A 23 5.65 12.46 -8.27
N ASP A 24 6.87 11.99 -7.98
CA ASP A 24 8.05 12.85 -7.79
C ASP A 24 8.82 13.10 -9.09
N SER A 25 8.58 12.33 -10.13
CA SER A 25 9.35 12.40 -11.40
C SER A 25 8.49 12.11 -12.62
N TRP A 26 7.25 12.61 -12.62
CA TRP A 26 6.30 12.40 -13.72
C TRP A 26 6.82 12.93 -15.07
N GLN A 27 7.70 13.94 -15.05
CA GLN A 27 8.25 14.57 -16.24
C GLN A 27 9.17 13.65 -17.05
N VAL A 28 9.68 12.57 -16.48
CA VAL A 28 10.53 11.61 -17.20
C VAL A 28 9.72 10.52 -17.92
N GLY A 29 8.40 10.61 -17.90
CA GLY A 29 7.50 9.68 -18.56
C GLY A 29 7.01 8.56 -17.66
N ALA A 30 6.31 7.59 -18.24
CA ALA A 30 5.74 6.48 -17.50
C ALA A 30 6.83 5.59 -16.89
N SER A 31 6.66 5.25 -15.62
CA SER A 31 7.58 4.37 -14.87
C SER A 31 7.24 2.90 -15.03
N GLY A 32 6.01 2.58 -15.38
CA GLY A 32 5.57 1.19 -15.52
C GLY A 32 4.16 1.06 -16.06
N THR A 33 3.69 -0.17 -16.05
CA THR A 33 2.36 -0.54 -16.56
C THR A 33 1.71 -1.51 -15.58
N VAL A 34 0.42 -1.30 -15.27
CA VAL A 34 -0.36 -2.26 -14.49
C VAL A 34 -0.52 -3.54 -15.30
N THR A 35 -0.13 -4.68 -14.75
CA THR A 35 -0.18 -5.98 -15.41
C THR A 35 -1.28 -6.88 -14.87
N ALA A 36 -1.69 -6.68 -13.62
CA ALA A 36 -2.76 -7.43 -12.99
C ALA A 36 -3.45 -6.56 -11.94
N SER A 37 -4.74 -6.81 -11.72
CA SER A 37 -5.51 -6.12 -10.70
C SER A 37 -6.51 -7.08 -10.07
N ASN A 38 -6.63 -7.04 -8.75
CA ASN A 38 -7.61 -7.79 -7.99
C ASN A 38 -8.48 -6.81 -7.20
N LYS A 39 -9.70 -6.60 -7.66
CA LYS A 39 -10.62 -5.65 -7.01
C LYS A 39 -11.16 -6.18 -5.69
N LEU A 40 -11.25 -7.50 -5.53
CA LEU A 40 -11.73 -8.11 -4.30
C LEU A 40 -10.75 -7.90 -3.13
N HIS A 41 -9.47 -8.12 -3.38
CA HIS A 41 -8.41 -7.94 -2.39
C HIS A 41 -7.74 -6.55 -2.48
N ASP A 42 -8.23 -5.71 -3.39
CA ASP A 42 -7.80 -4.32 -3.62
C ASP A 42 -6.28 -4.17 -3.75
N TYR A 43 -5.69 -4.94 -4.67
CA TYR A 43 -4.30 -4.73 -5.06
C TYR A 43 -4.14 -4.76 -6.58
N SER A 44 -3.11 -4.08 -7.07
CA SER A 44 -2.66 -4.13 -8.46
C SER A 44 -1.16 -4.38 -8.50
N VAL A 45 -0.73 -5.10 -9.53
CA VAL A 45 0.69 -5.37 -9.81
C VAL A 45 1.15 -4.47 -10.93
N ILE A 46 2.28 -3.80 -10.73
CA ILE A 46 2.90 -2.89 -11.70
C ILE A 46 4.21 -3.50 -12.15
N GLU A 47 4.38 -3.73 -13.44
CA GLU A 47 5.70 -4.04 -14.00
C GLU A 47 6.39 -2.72 -14.31
N LEU A 48 7.55 -2.50 -13.68
CA LEU A 48 8.33 -1.28 -13.81
C LEU A 48 9.31 -1.39 -14.97
N GLY A 49 9.52 -0.26 -15.66
CA GLY A 49 10.39 -0.19 -16.82
C GLY A 49 11.87 -0.12 -16.47
N SER A 50 12.72 -0.20 -17.52
CA SER A 50 14.17 -0.12 -17.37
C SER A 50 14.67 1.25 -16.90
N ASN A 51 13.85 2.29 -17.05
CA ASN A 51 14.13 3.65 -16.59
C ASN A 51 13.85 3.86 -15.08
N THR A 52 13.44 2.81 -14.38
CA THR A 52 13.02 2.87 -12.97
C THR A 52 14.01 2.10 -12.11
N GLU A 53 14.50 2.75 -11.05
CA GLU A 53 15.24 2.06 -9.99
C GLU A 53 14.27 1.61 -8.91
N ILE A 54 14.43 0.38 -8.45
CA ILE A 54 13.64 -0.14 -7.33
C ILE A 54 14.38 0.10 -6.02
N THR A 55 13.64 0.47 -5.00
CA THR A 55 14.16 0.68 -3.67
C THR A 55 13.16 0.22 -2.63
N ARG A 56 13.63 -0.10 -1.44
CA ARG A 56 12.79 -0.38 -0.29
C ARG A 56 12.76 0.77 0.72
N SER A 57 13.34 1.91 0.35
CA SER A 57 13.38 3.11 1.20
C SER A 57 12.78 4.31 0.47
N TYR A 58 11.91 5.04 1.16
CA TYR A 58 11.33 6.27 0.66
C TYR A 58 10.97 7.20 1.82
N ASN A 59 11.39 8.47 1.72
CA ASN A 59 11.10 9.51 2.71
C ASN A 59 11.39 9.09 4.18
N GLY A 60 12.52 8.44 4.40
CA GLY A 60 12.95 8.01 5.74
C GLY A 60 12.32 6.71 6.23
N VAL A 61 11.45 6.10 5.43
CA VAL A 61 10.85 4.80 5.74
C VAL A 61 11.55 3.72 4.95
N THR A 62 12.07 2.70 5.63
CA THR A 62 12.72 1.53 5.03
C THR A 62 11.95 0.28 5.37
N VAL A 63 11.65 -0.53 4.36
CA VAL A 63 11.00 -1.84 4.54
C VAL A 63 12.08 -2.90 4.64
N ASN A 64 12.23 -3.54 5.79
CA ASN A 64 13.23 -4.59 6.01
C ASN A 64 12.64 -6.00 5.92
N SER A 65 11.33 -6.15 6.10
CA SER A 65 10.65 -7.44 5.94
C SER A 65 9.20 -7.25 5.50
N LEU A 66 8.58 -8.32 5.02
CA LEU A 66 7.21 -8.34 4.50
C LEU A 66 6.34 -9.28 5.31
N GLY A 67 5.11 -8.84 5.60
CA GLY A 67 4.08 -9.67 6.19
C GLY A 67 4.19 -9.84 7.70
N GLY A 68 3.49 -10.85 8.19
CA GLY A 68 3.39 -11.17 9.61
C GLY A 68 2.12 -10.62 10.26
N PRO A 69 1.77 -11.13 11.47
CA PRO A 69 0.52 -10.81 12.12
C PRO A 69 0.46 -9.38 12.64
N VAL A 70 -0.75 -8.85 12.67
CA VAL A 70 -1.09 -7.56 13.27
C VAL A 70 -2.20 -7.79 14.30
N ALA A 71 -2.06 -7.18 15.47
CA ALA A 71 -3.01 -7.35 16.57
C ALA A 71 -3.66 -6.02 16.97
N PRO A 72 -4.92 -6.03 17.48
CA PRO A 72 -5.55 -4.83 18.03
C PRO A 72 -4.68 -4.17 19.09
N GLY A 73 -4.62 -2.83 19.06
CA GLY A 73 -3.78 -2.04 19.95
C GLY A 73 -2.36 -1.81 19.48
N GLN A 74 -1.89 -2.56 18.49
CA GLN A 74 -0.57 -2.38 17.91
C GLN A 74 -0.49 -1.05 17.13
N MET A 75 0.65 -0.37 17.22
CA MET A 75 0.88 0.86 16.48
C MET A 75 1.31 0.54 15.05
N LEU A 76 0.60 1.13 14.08
CA LEU A 76 0.97 1.09 12.67
C LEU A 76 1.28 2.50 12.18
N CYS A 77 2.19 2.58 11.20
CA CYS A 77 2.51 3.83 10.50
C CYS A 77 2.39 3.61 8.99
N LYS A 78 2.01 4.65 8.26
CA LYS A 78 1.99 4.62 6.79
C LYS A 78 2.78 5.77 6.22
N GLN A 79 3.30 5.60 5.00
CA GLN A 79 3.94 6.65 4.23
C GLN A 79 3.15 6.84 2.93
N GLY A 80 2.35 7.88 2.85
CA GLY A 80 1.49 8.19 1.71
C GLY A 80 1.84 9.51 1.03
N VAL A 81 1.32 9.69 -0.17
CA VAL A 81 1.53 10.91 -0.96
C VAL A 81 0.72 12.08 -0.41
N ALA A 82 -0.53 11.82 0.00
CA ALA A 82 -1.46 12.87 0.40
C ALA A 82 -1.21 13.39 1.82
N THR A 83 -1.00 12.49 2.80
CA THR A 83 -0.86 12.88 4.22
C THR A 83 0.49 12.50 4.83
N GLY A 84 1.45 12.04 4.04
CA GLY A 84 2.81 11.75 4.48
C GLY A 84 2.91 10.58 5.45
N ASN A 85 3.83 10.69 6.41
CA ASN A 85 4.02 9.69 7.46
C ASN A 85 3.07 9.95 8.64
N THR A 86 2.18 9.00 8.89
CA THR A 86 1.21 9.08 10.00
C THR A 86 1.08 7.73 10.68
N CYS A 87 0.83 7.76 11.98
CA CYS A 87 0.71 6.54 12.80
C CYS A 87 -0.61 6.51 13.56
N GLY A 88 -1.08 5.31 13.88
CA GLY A 88 -2.28 5.08 14.67
C GLY A 88 -2.38 3.64 15.14
N GLN A 89 -3.24 3.40 16.12
CA GLN A 89 -3.44 2.07 16.68
C GLN A 89 -4.40 1.24 15.81
N VAL A 90 -4.16 -0.06 15.77
CA VAL A 90 -5.06 -1.04 15.17
C VAL A 90 -6.31 -1.18 16.04
N TRP A 91 -7.48 -1.09 15.40
CA TRP A 91 -8.77 -1.37 16.05
C TRP A 91 -9.15 -2.84 15.91
N SER A 92 -9.00 -3.37 14.68
CA SER A 92 -9.24 -4.78 14.39
C SER A 92 -8.41 -5.24 13.22
N ALA A 93 -8.14 -6.54 13.16
CA ALA A 93 -7.42 -7.15 12.06
C ALA A 93 -7.90 -8.59 11.86
N ASP A 94 -8.05 -8.98 10.59
CA ASP A 94 -8.34 -10.36 10.19
C ASP A 94 -7.37 -10.78 9.08
N GLU A 95 -7.67 -11.89 8.42
CA GLU A 95 -6.80 -12.40 7.35
C GLU A 95 -6.76 -11.51 6.10
N GLU A 96 -7.81 -10.71 5.89
CA GLU A 96 -7.96 -9.89 4.68
C GLU A 96 -7.69 -8.41 4.92
N LEU A 97 -8.17 -7.87 6.03
CA LEU A 97 -8.22 -6.43 6.29
C LEU A 97 -7.70 -6.07 7.67
N GLN A 98 -7.22 -4.85 7.77
CA GLN A 98 -6.82 -4.19 9.01
C GLN A 98 -7.57 -2.85 9.09
N ILE A 99 -8.13 -2.55 10.26
CA ILE A 99 -8.76 -1.26 10.54
C ILE A 99 -7.94 -0.56 11.61
N SER A 100 -7.48 0.64 11.32
CA SER A 100 -6.59 1.39 12.23
C SER A 100 -6.91 2.88 12.24
N GLN A 101 -6.44 3.57 13.28
CA GLN A 101 -6.54 5.02 13.41
C GLN A 101 -5.37 5.75 12.73
N VAL A 102 -4.78 5.15 11.72
CA VAL A 102 -3.80 5.82 10.85
C VAL A 102 -4.51 6.91 10.06
N CYS A 103 -3.94 8.10 10.00
CA CYS A 103 -4.47 9.21 9.21
C CYS A 103 -4.21 8.96 7.72
N ALA A 104 -5.24 8.78 6.94
CA ALA A 104 -5.16 8.62 5.49
C ALA A 104 -6.35 9.28 4.81
N MET A 105 -6.13 9.77 3.60
CA MET A 105 -7.16 10.38 2.76
C MET A 105 -6.99 9.93 1.31
N VAL A 106 -7.88 10.40 0.44
CA VAL A 106 -7.77 10.17 -1.02
C VAL A 106 -6.38 10.60 -1.50
N GLY A 107 -5.71 9.74 -2.24
CA GLY A 107 -4.32 9.92 -2.67
C GLY A 107 -3.31 9.12 -1.87
N ASP A 108 -3.68 8.59 -0.70
CA ASP A 108 -2.84 7.68 0.09
C ASP A 108 -3.04 6.20 -0.26
N SER A 109 -4.02 5.87 -1.10
CA SER A 109 -4.32 4.49 -1.52
C SER A 109 -3.08 3.81 -2.12
N GLY A 110 -2.81 2.58 -1.66
CA GLY A 110 -1.62 1.83 -2.07
C GLY A 110 -0.38 2.14 -1.23
N ALA A 111 -0.45 3.10 -0.32
CA ALA A 111 0.66 3.42 0.57
C ALA A 111 1.00 2.23 1.47
N PRO A 112 2.30 1.99 1.75
CA PRO A 112 2.71 0.92 2.63
C PRO A 112 2.30 1.22 4.08
N VAL A 113 1.78 0.20 4.75
CA VAL A 113 1.46 0.23 6.19
C VAL A 113 2.50 -0.60 6.93
N MET A 114 3.14 0.01 7.92
CA MET A 114 4.31 -0.52 8.60
C MET A 114 4.02 -0.84 10.06
N ALA A 115 4.49 -2.00 10.51
CA ALA A 115 4.67 -2.32 11.93
C ALA A 115 6.17 -2.28 12.22
N GLY A 116 6.68 -1.14 12.69
CA GLY A 116 8.11 -0.90 12.75
C GLY A 116 8.72 -0.83 11.34
N ASP A 117 9.67 -1.71 11.04
CA ASP A 117 10.34 -1.83 9.73
C ASP A 117 9.74 -2.94 8.85
N ARG A 118 8.65 -3.53 9.28
CA ARG A 118 7.95 -4.64 8.60
C ARG A 118 6.70 -4.09 7.92
N MET A 119 6.59 -4.28 6.59
CA MET A 119 5.39 -3.92 5.85
C MET A 119 4.33 -5.00 6.08
N VAL A 120 3.18 -4.58 6.61
CA VAL A 120 2.08 -5.49 6.98
C VAL A 120 0.82 -5.30 6.15
N GLY A 121 0.74 -4.22 5.37
CA GLY A 121 -0.44 -3.93 4.58
C GLY A 121 -0.25 -2.78 3.61
N MET A 122 -1.34 -2.45 2.90
CA MET A 122 -1.45 -1.29 2.03
C MET A 122 -2.76 -0.55 2.31
N VAL A 123 -2.71 0.77 2.28
CA VAL A 123 -3.91 1.59 2.44
C VAL A 123 -4.89 1.29 1.31
N SER A 124 -6.12 0.93 1.66
CA SER A 124 -7.23 0.67 0.73
C SER A 124 -8.23 1.83 0.72
N GLY A 125 -8.69 2.26 1.88
CA GLY A 125 -9.67 3.34 1.98
C GLY A 125 -10.10 3.61 3.41
N GLY A 126 -11.26 4.22 3.55
CA GLY A 126 -11.90 4.44 4.85
C GLY A 126 -13.00 3.43 5.13
N VAL A 127 -13.42 3.37 6.39
CA VAL A 127 -14.50 2.48 6.84
C VAL A 127 -15.84 2.86 6.19
N TYR A 128 -16.05 4.14 5.93
CA TYR A 128 -17.26 4.65 5.27
C TYR A 128 -16.92 5.25 3.92
N PRO A 129 -17.83 5.14 2.93
CA PRO A 129 -17.62 5.77 1.62
C PRO A 129 -17.70 7.31 1.66
N ASP A 130 -18.21 7.87 2.75
CA ASP A 130 -18.38 9.31 2.93
C ASP A 130 -17.06 9.97 3.33
N GLN A 131 -16.61 10.92 2.52
CA GLN A 131 -15.34 11.62 2.71
C GLN A 131 -15.39 12.72 3.79
N ARG A 132 -16.55 13.02 4.37
CA ARG A 132 -16.70 14.11 5.36
C ARG A 132 -15.85 13.91 6.61
N PHE A 133 -15.63 12.67 7.01
CA PHE A 133 -14.84 12.30 8.18
C PHE A 133 -13.45 11.79 7.84
N SER A 134 -13.00 11.94 6.60
CA SER A 134 -11.65 11.57 6.21
C SER A 134 -10.62 12.36 7.01
N CYS A 135 -9.52 11.71 7.33
CA CYS A 135 -8.41 12.40 7.97
C CYS A 135 -7.72 13.32 6.97
N ARG A 136 -7.62 14.61 7.30
CA ARG A 136 -6.87 15.59 6.50
C ARG A 136 -5.52 15.92 7.14
N THR A 137 -5.45 15.75 8.47
CA THR A 137 -4.25 15.97 9.25
C THR A 137 -4.33 15.18 10.55
N PRO A 138 -3.22 14.64 11.06
CA PRO A 138 -3.19 13.94 12.35
C PRO A 138 -3.66 14.81 13.52
N LEU A 139 -3.65 16.13 13.37
CA LEU A 139 -4.12 17.07 14.40
C LEU A 139 -5.62 17.02 14.66
N GLN A 140 -6.39 16.35 13.80
CA GLN A 140 -7.82 16.10 14.04
C GLN A 140 -8.07 15.16 15.25
N GLY A 141 -7.04 14.48 15.73
CA GLY A 141 -7.17 13.51 16.82
C GLY A 141 -8.06 12.33 16.42
N ALA A 142 -8.94 11.90 17.34
CA ALA A 142 -9.84 10.76 17.09
C ALA A 142 -11.10 11.12 16.29
N LEU A 143 -11.17 12.32 15.72
CA LEU A 143 -12.35 12.83 15.01
C LEU A 143 -12.37 12.47 13.53
N PHE A 144 -11.49 11.59 13.06
CA PHE A 144 -11.50 11.13 11.69
C PHE A 144 -11.86 9.64 11.59
N MET A 145 -12.35 9.29 10.42
CA MET A 145 -12.76 7.93 10.07
C MET A 145 -11.54 6.99 10.09
N PRO A 146 -11.65 5.81 10.70
CA PRO A 146 -10.58 4.81 10.64
C PRO A 146 -10.23 4.41 9.22
N THR A 147 -8.98 4.06 9.01
CA THR A 147 -8.43 3.63 7.72
C THR A 147 -8.50 2.12 7.59
N VAL A 148 -8.93 1.66 6.41
CA VAL A 148 -8.91 0.26 6.02
C VAL A 148 -7.64 0.01 5.20
N SER A 149 -6.88 -1.00 5.61
CA SER A 149 -5.70 -1.48 4.88
C SER A 149 -5.88 -2.95 4.53
N THR A 150 -5.36 -3.36 3.37
CA THR A 150 -5.31 -4.77 3.01
C THR A 150 -4.21 -5.47 3.80
N ASN A 151 -4.46 -6.71 4.21
CA ASN A 151 -3.43 -7.53 4.84
C ASN A 151 -2.41 -7.98 3.79
N LEU A 152 -1.14 -7.68 4.00
CA LEU A 152 -0.11 -7.98 3.00
C LEU A 152 0.11 -9.48 2.79
N ASP A 153 0.01 -10.30 3.84
CA ASP A 153 0.15 -11.76 3.71
C ASP A 153 -0.90 -12.33 2.75
N ASN A 154 -2.13 -11.82 2.83
CA ASN A 154 -3.21 -12.22 1.92
C ASN A 154 -2.92 -11.80 0.48
N VAL A 155 -2.44 -10.59 0.27
CA VAL A 155 -2.05 -10.07 -1.05
C VAL A 155 -0.94 -10.91 -1.67
N LEU A 156 0.12 -11.18 -0.90
CA LEU A 156 1.25 -11.99 -1.38
C LEU A 156 0.84 -13.42 -1.72
N ALA A 157 0.01 -14.03 -0.89
CA ALA A 157 -0.50 -15.39 -1.13
C ALA A 157 -1.35 -15.46 -2.40
N ASP A 158 -2.21 -14.47 -2.64
CA ASP A 158 -3.04 -14.41 -3.85
C ASP A 158 -2.19 -14.20 -5.11
N MET A 159 -1.16 -13.35 -5.04
CA MET A 159 -0.22 -13.13 -6.14
C MET A 159 0.52 -14.42 -6.49
N ASP A 160 0.98 -15.16 -5.50
CA ASP A 160 1.67 -16.45 -5.71
C ASP A 160 0.74 -17.50 -6.31
N ASN A 161 -0.51 -17.56 -5.86
CA ASN A 161 -1.51 -18.50 -6.36
C ASN A 161 -1.91 -18.24 -7.82
N ARG A 162 -1.98 -16.96 -8.20
CA ARG A 162 -2.32 -16.57 -9.58
C ARG A 162 -1.16 -16.77 -10.54
N GLY A 163 0.06 -16.72 -10.06
CA GLY A 163 1.26 -16.70 -10.90
C GLY A 163 1.41 -15.39 -11.68
N GLY A 164 2.23 -15.40 -12.71
CA GLY A 164 2.49 -14.22 -13.53
C GLY A 164 3.50 -13.26 -12.92
N VAL A 165 3.42 -11.99 -13.30
CA VAL A 165 4.46 -10.98 -12.99
C VAL A 165 4.64 -10.75 -11.49
N GLY A 166 3.59 -10.85 -10.71
CA GLY A 166 3.65 -10.59 -9.27
C GLY A 166 4.10 -11.77 -8.41
N ALA A 167 4.10 -12.98 -8.95
CA ALA A 167 4.45 -14.18 -8.20
C ALA A 167 5.91 -14.14 -7.72
N GLY A 168 6.16 -14.53 -6.48
CA GLY A 168 7.49 -14.47 -5.87
C GLY A 168 7.93 -13.06 -5.51
N PHE A 169 7.01 -12.16 -5.25
CA PHE A 169 7.31 -10.78 -4.85
C PHE A 169 8.20 -10.75 -3.61
N ARG A 170 9.28 -9.99 -3.68
CA ARG A 170 10.24 -9.80 -2.59
C ARG A 170 10.79 -8.38 -2.62
N LEU A 171 11.40 -7.98 -1.51
CA LEU A 171 12.02 -6.66 -1.39
C LEU A 171 13.19 -6.49 -2.36
N ALA A 172 13.41 -5.24 -2.78
CA ALA A 172 14.62 -4.83 -3.49
C ALA A 172 15.86 -5.08 -2.62
N GLU A 173 16.95 -5.45 -3.24
CA GLU A 173 18.25 -5.64 -2.60
C GLU A 173 18.94 -4.31 -2.26
#